data_83a239a8234a0a992ee4fdf0e72e3df6
#
_entry.id   83a239a8234a0a992ee4fdf0e72e3df6
#
_cell.length_a   1.000
_cell.length_b   1.000
_cell.length_c   1.000
_cell.angle_alpha   90.00
_cell.angle_beta   90.00
_cell.angle_gamma   90.00
#
_symmetry.space_group_name_H-M   'P 1'
#
loop_
_entity.id
_entity.type
_entity.pdbx_description
1 polymer ?
#
loop_
_entity_poly.entity_id
_entity_poly.type
_entity_poly.pdbx_seq_one_letter_code
_entity_poly.pdbx_strand_id
1 'polypeptide(L)'
;METSINVIRKEIIKLIEHVEKVDIKLISLTLGSHAEFNVLFMNADQKPFKHHRVTIGGADYLAWMNDDTYVVDFILNHLELVKSDL
;
A
#
# COMPACT_ATOMS: atom_id res chain seq x y z
N MET A 1 6.58 -2.22 -10.04
CA MET A 1 5.39 -1.40 -9.79
C MET A 1 5.71 -0.31 -8.79
N GLU A 2 5.35 0.90 -9.11
CA GLU A 2 5.45 2.04 -8.20
C GLU A 2 4.23 2.91 -8.42
N THR A 3 3.45 3.18 -7.38
CA THR A 3 2.22 3.95 -7.52
C THR A 3 1.89 4.70 -6.22
N SER A 4 1.19 5.82 -6.37
CA SER A 4 0.71 6.63 -5.27
C SER A 4 -0.81 6.56 -5.22
N ILE A 5 -1.36 6.30 -4.05
CA ILE A 5 -2.81 6.16 -3.86
C ILE A 5 -3.27 7.14 -2.79
N ASN A 6 -4.27 7.95 -3.13
CA ASN A 6 -4.94 8.78 -2.13
C ASN A 6 -5.90 7.90 -1.34
N VAL A 7 -5.84 8.03 -0.02
CA VAL A 7 -6.71 7.25 0.87
C VAL A 7 -7.53 8.19 1.73
N ILE A 8 -8.64 7.69 2.26
CA ILE A 8 -9.44 8.42 3.22
C ILE A 8 -8.58 8.61 4.46
N ARG A 9 -8.53 9.85 4.95
CA ARG A 9 -7.68 10.23 6.07
C ARG A 9 -7.90 9.31 7.27
N LYS A 10 -6.79 8.78 7.80
CA LYS A 10 -6.81 7.92 8.97
C LYS A 10 -5.72 8.37 9.93
N GLU A 11 -6.09 8.54 11.20
CA GLU A 11 -5.15 8.87 12.25
C GLU A 11 -4.26 7.68 12.56
N ILE A 12 -2.94 7.85 12.39
CA ILE A 12 -1.96 6.79 12.62
C ILE A 12 -1.19 7.06 13.92
N ILE A 13 -0.69 8.28 14.05
CA ILE A 13 -0.04 8.72 15.29
C ILE A 13 -1.01 9.71 15.93
N LYS A 14 -1.53 9.31 17.08
CA LYS A 14 -2.62 9.99 17.74
C LYS A 14 -2.40 11.50 17.85
N LEU A 15 -3.34 12.28 17.28
CA LEU A 15 -3.37 13.75 17.30
C LEU A 15 -2.23 14.44 16.55
N ILE A 16 -1.30 13.68 15.93
CA ILE A 16 -0.12 14.25 15.29
C ILE A 16 -0.11 13.98 13.80
N GLU A 17 -0.22 12.72 13.40
CA GLU A 17 -0.06 12.32 12.00
C GLU A 17 -1.27 11.56 11.48
N HIS A 18 -1.68 11.91 10.26
CA HIS A 18 -2.77 11.24 9.56
C HIS A 18 -2.28 10.84 8.18
N VAL A 19 -2.61 9.62 7.76
CA VAL A 19 -2.30 9.19 6.41
C VAL A 19 -3.37 9.72 5.44
N GLU A 20 -2.94 10.35 4.37
CA GLU A 20 -3.83 10.82 3.31
C GLU A 20 -3.41 10.29 1.94
N LYS A 21 -2.19 9.76 1.83
CA LYS A 21 -1.67 9.18 0.61
C LYS A 21 -0.71 8.06 0.95
N VAL A 22 -0.67 7.03 0.13
CA VAL A 22 0.32 5.95 0.25
C VAL A 22 1.06 5.79 -1.06
N ASP A 23 2.38 5.58 -0.98
CA ASP A 23 3.21 5.18 -2.11
C ASP A 23 3.52 3.70 -1.98
N ILE A 24 3.24 2.95 -3.03
CA ILE A 24 3.46 1.51 -3.07
C ILE A 24 4.56 1.22 -4.08
N LYS A 25 5.60 0.54 -3.64
CA LYS A 25 6.74 0.20 -4.49
C LYS A 25 7.07 -1.29 -4.36
N LEU A 26 7.17 -1.97 -5.48
CA LEU A 26 7.65 -3.36 -5.51
C LEU A 26 9.15 -3.36 -5.21
N ILE A 27 9.56 -4.08 -4.17
CA ILE A 27 10.96 -4.18 -3.78
C ILE A 27 11.59 -5.52 -4.17
N SER A 28 10.81 -6.59 -4.14
CA SER A 28 11.33 -7.93 -4.38
C SER A 28 10.25 -8.81 -4.99
N LEU A 29 10.63 -9.61 -5.96
CA LEU A 29 9.73 -10.56 -6.61
C LEU A 29 10.42 -11.91 -6.72
N THR A 30 9.82 -12.94 -6.11
CA THR A 30 10.25 -14.32 -6.27
C THR A 30 9.22 -15.02 -7.14
N LEU A 31 9.57 -15.27 -8.39
CA LEU A 31 8.66 -15.84 -9.37
C LEU A 31 8.04 -17.15 -8.88
N GLY A 32 6.72 -17.25 -9.00
CA GLY A 32 5.98 -18.44 -8.61
C GLY A 32 5.77 -18.56 -7.09
N SER A 33 6.20 -17.61 -6.29
CA SER A 33 6.12 -17.67 -4.84
C SER A 33 5.45 -16.46 -4.22
N HIS A 34 6.13 -15.31 -4.23
CA HIS A 34 5.63 -14.11 -3.55
C HIS A 34 6.27 -12.84 -4.08
N ALA A 35 5.70 -11.70 -3.69
CA ALA A 35 6.25 -10.38 -3.95
C ALA A 35 6.21 -9.54 -2.68
N GLU A 36 7.20 -8.70 -2.50
CA GLU A 36 7.28 -7.79 -1.36
C GLU A 36 7.15 -6.35 -1.83
N PHE A 37 6.34 -5.58 -1.12
CA PHE A 37 6.12 -4.18 -1.41
C PHE A 37 6.47 -3.32 -0.21
N ASN A 38 7.02 -2.14 -0.48
CA ASN A 38 7.20 -1.11 0.52
C ASN A 38 6.09 -0.09 0.36
N VAL A 39 5.40 0.22 1.46
CA VAL A 39 4.28 1.16 1.46
C VAL A 39 4.64 2.34 2.36
N LEU A 40 4.73 3.54 1.77
CA LEU A 40 5.01 4.76 2.52
C LEU A 40 3.71 5.49 2.81
N PHE A 41 3.49 5.80 4.08
CA PHE A 41 2.38 6.63 4.51
C PHE A 41 2.81 8.09 4.46
N MET A 42 2.03 8.91 3.77
CA MET A 42 2.30 10.33 3.63
C MET A 42 1.15 11.16 4.18
N ASN A 43 1.51 12.31 4.77
CA ASN A 43 0.53 13.25 5.32
C ASN A 43 -0.01 14.19 4.22
N ALA A 44 -0.82 15.18 4.62
CA ALA A 44 -1.41 16.15 3.68
C ALA A 44 -0.35 16.95 2.92
N ASP A 45 0.83 17.14 3.51
CA ASP A 45 1.95 17.85 2.88
C ASP A 45 2.78 16.93 1.97
N GLN A 46 2.34 15.69 1.77
CA GLN A 46 3.01 14.66 0.97
C GLN A 46 4.38 14.31 1.52
N LYS A 47 4.55 14.38 2.84
CA LYS A 47 5.77 13.98 3.51
C LYS A 47 5.60 12.60 4.10
N PRO A 48 6.52 11.65 3.82
CA PRO A 48 6.45 10.33 4.42
C PRO A 48 6.74 10.40 5.92
N PHE A 49 5.96 9.68 6.72
CA PHE A 49 6.16 9.63 8.17
C PHE A 49 6.21 8.22 8.72
N LYS A 50 5.79 7.22 7.93
CA LYS A 50 5.80 5.83 8.35
C LYS A 50 5.83 4.93 7.13
N HIS A 51 6.45 3.75 7.26
CA HIS A 51 6.44 2.78 6.18
C HIS A 51 6.09 1.40 6.71
N HIS A 52 5.53 0.58 5.82
CA HIS A 52 5.20 -0.80 6.09
C HIS A 52 5.70 -1.67 4.95
N ARG A 53 6.06 -2.91 5.28
CA ARG A 53 6.37 -3.90 4.27
C ARG A 53 5.20 -4.88 4.19
N VAL A 54 4.70 -5.11 2.98
CA VAL A 54 3.58 -6.01 2.74
C VAL A 54 4.03 -7.09 1.75
N THR A 55 3.73 -8.33 2.08
CA THR A 55 4.07 -9.49 1.24
C THR A 55 2.80 -10.08 0.68
N ILE A 56 2.76 -10.30 -0.63
CA ILE A 56 1.69 -11.01 -1.33
C ILE A 56 2.23 -12.38 -1.70
N GLY A 57 1.57 -13.45 -1.23
CA GLY A 57 2.00 -14.82 -1.51
C GLY A 57 0.83 -15.75 -1.66
N GLY A 58 1.11 -17.01 -2.06
CA GLY A 58 0.09 -18.04 -2.21
C GLY A 58 -1.00 -17.68 -3.20
N ALA A 59 -2.25 -17.86 -2.79
CA ALA A 59 -3.41 -17.59 -3.65
C ALA A 59 -3.47 -16.14 -4.11
N ASP A 60 -3.10 -15.19 -3.26
CA ASP A 60 -3.10 -13.77 -3.61
C ASP A 60 -2.07 -13.45 -4.67
N TYR A 61 -0.90 -14.07 -4.61
CA TYR A 61 0.11 -13.93 -5.63
C TYR A 61 -0.41 -14.43 -6.98
N LEU A 62 -1.07 -15.57 -6.99
CA LEU A 62 -1.63 -16.15 -8.22
C LEU A 62 -2.79 -15.30 -8.77
N ALA A 63 -3.62 -14.77 -7.90
CA ALA A 63 -4.74 -13.92 -8.29
C ALA A 63 -4.28 -12.58 -8.89
N TRP A 64 -3.13 -12.10 -8.47
CA TRP A 64 -2.57 -10.84 -8.97
C TRP A 64 -2.36 -10.87 -10.50
N MET A 65 -1.66 -11.88 -11.03
CA MET A 65 -1.43 -12.07 -12.47
C MET A 65 -1.17 -10.76 -13.24
N ASN A 66 -0.34 -9.88 -12.67
CA ASN A 66 -0.02 -8.56 -13.22
C ASN A 66 -1.18 -7.54 -13.18
N ASP A 67 -2.21 -7.80 -12.37
CA ASP A 67 -3.28 -6.84 -12.15
C ASP A 67 -2.91 -5.92 -10.98
N ASP A 68 -2.39 -4.73 -11.32
CA ASP A 68 -1.94 -3.77 -10.32
C ASP A 68 -3.08 -3.26 -9.43
N THR A 69 -4.31 -3.25 -9.95
CA THR A 69 -5.49 -2.88 -9.14
C THR A 69 -5.70 -3.88 -8.02
N TYR A 70 -5.52 -5.17 -8.29
CA TYR A 70 -5.61 -6.21 -7.28
C TYR A 70 -4.61 -5.97 -6.14
N VAL A 71 -3.36 -5.65 -6.51
CA VAL A 71 -2.30 -5.37 -5.54
C VAL A 71 -2.64 -4.19 -4.66
N VAL A 72 -3.11 -3.10 -5.27
CA VAL A 72 -3.49 -1.89 -4.53
C VAL A 72 -4.60 -2.21 -3.53
N ASP A 73 -5.66 -2.88 -3.98
CA ASP A 73 -6.79 -3.23 -3.11
C ASP A 73 -6.35 -4.17 -1.98
N PHE A 74 -5.50 -5.15 -2.29
CA PHE A 74 -4.96 -6.07 -1.29
C PHE A 74 -4.20 -5.31 -0.20
N ILE A 75 -3.30 -4.41 -0.60
CA ILE A 75 -2.47 -3.65 0.34
C ILE A 75 -3.33 -2.74 1.20
N LEU A 76 -4.27 -2.01 0.60
CA LEU A 76 -5.13 -1.10 1.36
C LEU A 76 -5.98 -1.87 2.37
N ASN A 77 -6.55 -3.00 1.98
CA ASN A 77 -7.32 -3.84 2.89
C ASN A 77 -6.46 -4.38 4.03
N HIS A 78 -5.24 -4.81 3.71
CA HIS A 78 -4.30 -5.33 4.70
C HIS A 78 -3.94 -4.27 5.76
N LEU A 79 -3.83 -3.02 5.35
CA LEU A 79 -3.48 -1.92 6.22
C LEU A 79 -4.72 -1.19 6.77
N GLU A 80 -5.91 -1.71 6.47
CA GLU A 80 -7.18 -1.14 6.94
C GLU A 80 -7.39 0.30 6.47
N LEU A 81 -7.01 0.58 5.23
CA LEU A 81 -7.19 1.89 4.59
C LEU A 81 -8.27 1.81 3.51
N VAL A 82 -8.90 2.93 3.24
CA VAL A 82 -9.94 3.05 2.22
C VAL A 82 -9.48 4.01 1.14
N LYS A 83 -9.60 3.56 -0.13
CA LYS A 83 -9.22 4.39 -1.27
C LYS A 83 -10.12 5.62 -1.37
N SER A 84 -9.51 6.78 -1.59
CA SER A 84 -10.25 8.02 -1.80
C SER A 84 -10.60 8.17 -3.27
N ASP A 85 -11.81 8.68 -3.53
CA ASP A 85 -12.28 8.96 -4.90
C ASP A 85 -11.81 10.33 -5.41
N LEU A 86 -11.07 11.06 -4.60
CA LEU A 86 -10.60 12.41 -4.95
C LEU A 86 -9.34 12.38 -5.80
#